data_fe4bd4b92b4f9c0a271d3f00dc692f8b
#
_entry.id   fe4bd4b92b4f9c0a271d3f00dc692f8b
#
_cell.length_a   1.000
_cell.length_b   1.000
_cell.length_c   1.000
_cell.angle_alpha   90.00
_cell.angle_beta   90.00
_cell.angle_gamma   90.00
#
_symmetry.space_group_name_H-M   'P 1'
#
loop_
_entity.id
_entity.type
_entity.pdbx_description
1 polymer ?
#
loop_
_entity_poly.entity_id
_entity_poly.type
_entity_poly.pdbx_seq_one_letter_code
_entity_poly.pdbx_strand_id
1 'polypeptide(L)'
;MDTEVGKIASLIQNASERKTPLQNTLDEFGKKLSIAILIVCAVVFGLSVLRGGKLMDSFMFAIALAVAAIPEALSSIVTIVLSFGTQKMSKENAIIRKLQAVEGLGSVSVICSDKTGTLTQNKMTVRKIMVDGRIIDTDAVDIDDEKVKTMTRAMILCNDSSCKDGVEIGDPTETALINFGTKLGIDTDKVREDLPRISEIPFDSDRKLMSTLHVIDGEKVLYVKGAADVLINRITSSDEEKAVITQRVAELSEKGLRILAFAEKKFDKDTVCPEDEDGLEFVGLIAMMDPPREESKAAVAECRKAGIKPVMITGDHIVTASAIAREIGILDDNSKAVEGHELDAYSDEELVDFVKDKAVYARVTPEHKIRIVKAWQANGCIVSMTGDGVNDAPALKQADVGVAMGITGTEVSKDAASMVLADDNFATIVKAIRNGRNIYENIKKAILFLLSGNFAAILVVLFNSLLGLPVPFAAIHLLFINLLTDSLPAIGLGLEPHSEEVMKRKPRNANESILTRPFLGEIALYGVVIAIAVASAFLMGNKTSAALGMT
;
A
#
# COMPACT_ATOMS: atom_id res chain seq x y z
N MET A 1 20.85 24.17 -2.76
CA MET A 1 19.50 23.84 -2.27
C MET A 1 18.39 24.36 -3.19
N ASP A 2 18.73 25.16 -4.21
CA ASP A 2 17.74 25.76 -5.13
C ASP A 2 17.34 24.87 -6.32
N THR A 3 17.84 23.65 -6.39
CA THR A 3 17.43 22.64 -7.37
C THR A 3 16.22 21.86 -6.88
N GLU A 4 15.44 21.26 -7.79
CA GLU A 4 14.31 20.38 -7.44
C GLU A 4 14.73 19.25 -6.49
N VAL A 5 15.89 18.63 -6.73
CA VAL A 5 16.46 17.60 -5.83
C VAL A 5 16.79 18.19 -4.44
N GLY A 6 17.26 19.44 -4.37
CA GLY A 6 17.51 20.13 -3.11
C GLY A 6 16.24 20.44 -2.33
N LYS A 7 15.15 20.81 -3.00
CA LYS A 7 13.83 20.97 -2.38
C LYS A 7 13.30 19.65 -1.81
N ILE A 8 13.40 18.56 -2.58
CA ILE A 8 13.01 17.21 -2.15
C ILE A 8 13.83 16.78 -0.92
N ALA A 9 15.14 16.99 -0.92
CA ALA A 9 15.99 16.69 0.23
C ALA A 9 15.58 17.47 1.50
N SER A 10 15.23 18.75 1.34
CA SER A 10 14.70 19.59 2.44
C SER A 10 13.38 19.05 2.99
N LEU A 11 12.47 18.64 2.12
CA LEU A 11 11.19 18.03 2.51
C LEU A 11 11.39 16.70 3.26
N ILE A 12 12.36 15.89 2.83
CA ILE A 12 12.73 14.63 3.53
C ILE A 12 13.29 14.92 4.92
N GLN A 13 14.19 15.90 5.07
CA GLN A 13 14.77 16.27 6.37
C GLN A 13 13.72 16.80 7.36
N ASN A 14 12.73 17.53 6.89
CA ASN A 14 11.68 18.11 7.73
C ASN A 14 10.57 17.13 8.15
N ALA A 15 10.52 15.93 7.55
CA ALA A 15 9.58 14.89 7.94
C ALA A 15 10.02 14.24 9.27
N SER A 16 9.24 14.43 10.34
CA SER A 16 9.55 13.94 11.69
C SER A 16 9.24 12.44 11.86
N GLU A 17 10.12 11.71 12.55
CA GLU A 17 9.81 10.35 13.03
C GLU A 17 8.83 10.44 14.20
N ARG A 18 7.67 9.79 14.07
CA ARG A 18 6.63 9.73 15.12
C ARG A 18 6.70 8.38 15.83
N LYS A 19 6.54 8.41 17.17
CA LYS A 19 6.31 7.19 17.96
C LYS A 19 4.97 6.56 17.55
N THR A 20 4.90 5.22 17.55
CA THR A 20 3.64 4.53 17.25
C THR A 20 2.62 4.70 18.38
N PRO A 21 1.31 4.64 18.07
CA PRO A 21 0.25 4.67 19.09
C PRO A 21 0.44 3.62 20.19
N LEU A 22 0.93 2.42 19.84
CA LEU A 22 1.19 1.34 20.80
C LEU A 22 2.33 1.69 21.75
N GLN A 23 3.45 2.20 21.24
CA GLN A 23 4.59 2.61 22.08
C GLN A 23 4.17 3.67 23.10
N ASN A 24 3.43 4.70 22.65
CA ASN A 24 2.94 5.74 23.53
C ASN A 24 1.99 5.17 24.60
N THR A 25 1.08 4.30 24.20
CA THR A 25 0.10 3.67 25.09
C THR A 25 0.76 2.74 26.11
N LEU A 26 1.75 1.92 25.69
CA LEU A 26 2.48 1.04 26.59
C LEU A 26 3.32 1.84 27.60
N ASP A 27 3.95 2.93 27.16
CA ASP A 27 4.71 3.83 28.04
C ASP A 27 3.80 4.49 29.10
N GLU A 28 2.63 4.99 28.71
CA GLU A 28 1.65 5.56 29.65
C GLU A 28 1.08 4.52 30.60
N PHE A 29 0.76 3.35 30.10
CA PHE A 29 0.27 2.25 30.90
C PHE A 29 1.31 1.79 31.92
N GLY A 30 2.55 1.60 31.49
CA GLY A 30 3.66 1.24 32.38
C GLY A 30 3.80 2.21 33.56
N LYS A 31 3.68 3.52 33.29
CA LYS A 31 3.68 4.55 34.37
C LYS A 31 2.50 4.41 35.33
N LYS A 32 1.27 4.26 34.82
CA LYS A 32 0.05 4.11 35.61
C LYS A 32 0.08 2.82 36.43
N LEU A 33 0.52 1.72 35.81
CA LEU A 33 0.68 0.42 36.49
C LEU A 33 1.71 0.49 37.59
N SER A 34 2.87 1.08 37.36
CA SER A 34 3.91 1.24 38.41
C SER A 34 3.40 2.01 39.62
N ILE A 35 2.63 3.10 39.41
CA ILE A 35 2.00 3.86 40.49
C ILE A 35 1.02 2.98 41.27
N ALA A 36 0.15 2.24 40.58
CA ALA A 36 -0.82 1.34 41.23
C ALA A 36 -0.12 0.25 42.05
N ILE A 37 0.94 -0.36 41.51
CA ILE A 37 1.76 -1.37 42.21
C ILE A 37 2.39 -0.78 43.46
N LEU A 38 2.98 0.41 43.37
CA LEU A 38 3.59 1.07 44.54
C LEU A 38 2.56 1.32 45.66
N ILE A 39 1.33 1.71 45.32
CA ILE A 39 0.26 1.89 46.31
C ILE A 39 -0.07 0.55 46.99
N VAL A 40 -0.25 -0.53 46.21
CA VAL A 40 -0.52 -1.87 46.74
C VAL A 40 0.63 -2.33 47.67
N CYS A 41 1.88 -2.14 47.23
CA CYS A 41 3.06 -2.48 48.04
C CYS A 41 3.11 -1.69 49.35
N ALA A 42 2.77 -0.41 49.34
CA ALA A 42 2.70 0.41 50.54
C ALA A 42 1.58 -0.09 51.50
N VAL A 43 0.43 -0.49 50.99
CA VAL A 43 -0.65 -1.08 51.78
C VAL A 43 -0.22 -2.41 52.38
N VAL A 44 0.38 -3.31 51.61
CA VAL A 44 0.84 -4.63 52.08
C VAL A 44 1.95 -4.45 53.13
N PHE A 45 2.91 -3.54 52.91
CA PHE A 45 3.95 -3.19 53.89
C PHE A 45 3.32 -2.68 55.18
N GLY A 46 2.41 -1.69 55.09
CA GLY A 46 1.75 -1.14 56.28
C GLY A 46 0.98 -2.19 57.09
N LEU A 47 0.21 -3.05 56.41
CA LEU A 47 -0.51 -4.16 57.04
C LEU A 47 0.42 -5.16 57.72
N SER A 48 1.55 -5.49 57.11
CA SER A 48 2.56 -6.40 57.68
C SER A 48 3.17 -5.83 58.94
N VAL A 49 3.56 -4.55 58.93
CA VAL A 49 4.11 -3.86 60.10
C VAL A 49 3.09 -3.73 61.23
N LEU A 50 1.85 -3.35 60.95
CA LEU A 50 0.77 -3.24 61.92
C LEU A 50 0.46 -4.57 62.63
N ARG A 51 0.77 -5.69 62.01
CA ARG A 51 0.60 -7.04 62.56
C ARG A 51 1.84 -7.54 63.33
N GLY A 52 2.82 -6.70 63.55
CA GLY A 52 4.01 -7.04 64.30
C GLY A 52 5.09 -7.75 63.48
N GLY A 53 5.00 -7.73 62.14
CA GLY A 53 6.09 -8.20 61.28
C GLY A 53 7.35 -7.37 61.46
N LYS A 54 8.52 -8.01 61.29
CA LYS A 54 9.80 -7.28 61.33
C LYS A 54 9.87 -6.28 60.20
N LEU A 55 10.23 -5.05 60.48
CA LEU A 55 10.25 -3.94 59.55
C LEU A 55 11.03 -4.29 58.27
N MET A 56 12.24 -4.88 58.39
CA MET A 56 13.10 -5.23 57.28
C MET A 56 12.50 -6.35 56.42
N ASP A 57 11.94 -7.38 57.03
CA ASP A 57 11.31 -8.49 56.28
C ASP A 57 10.08 -8.03 55.51
N SER A 58 9.25 -7.17 56.15
CA SER A 58 8.08 -6.56 55.51
C SER A 58 8.45 -5.64 54.35
N PHE A 59 9.54 -4.87 54.50
CA PHE A 59 10.04 -3.98 53.45
C PHE A 59 10.61 -4.78 52.27
N MET A 60 11.43 -5.79 52.54
CA MET A 60 12.00 -6.67 51.51
C MET A 60 10.89 -7.41 50.73
N PHE A 61 9.85 -7.86 51.45
CA PHE A 61 8.70 -8.50 50.78
C PHE A 61 7.92 -7.53 49.88
N ALA A 62 7.70 -6.29 50.34
CA ALA A 62 7.02 -5.28 49.53
C ALA A 62 7.79 -4.91 48.26
N ILE A 63 9.14 -4.76 48.36
CA ILE A 63 10.00 -4.53 47.19
C ILE A 63 9.93 -5.72 46.22
N ALA A 64 10.03 -6.92 46.73
CA ALA A 64 9.99 -8.13 45.93
C ALA A 64 8.63 -8.31 45.23
N LEU A 65 7.52 -7.96 45.90
CA LEU A 65 6.19 -7.90 45.28
C LEU A 65 6.14 -6.85 44.19
N ALA A 66 6.73 -5.66 44.38
CA ALA A 66 6.77 -4.62 43.38
C ALA A 66 7.50 -5.08 42.11
N VAL A 67 8.67 -5.69 42.25
CA VAL A 67 9.44 -6.23 41.13
C VAL A 67 8.66 -7.35 40.40
N ALA A 68 8.08 -8.28 41.17
CA ALA A 68 7.35 -9.41 40.60
C ALA A 68 6.02 -9.03 39.93
N ALA A 69 5.41 -7.90 40.31
CA ALA A 69 4.15 -7.43 39.73
C ALA A 69 4.33 -6.70 38.36
N ILE A 70 5.54 -6.30 37.99
CA ILE A 70 5.84 -5.67 36.72
C ILE A 70 5.99 -6.75 35.66
N PRO A 71 5.20 -6.69 34.56
CA PRO A 71 5.29 -7.70 33.50
C PRO A 71 6.50 -7.45 32.58
N GLU A 72 7.70 -7.82 33.03
CA GLU A 72 8.97 -7.58 32.33
C GLU A 72 9.01 -8.26 30.95
N ALA A 73 8.37 -9.42 30.82
CA ALA A 73 8.30 -10.17 29.58
C ALA A 73 7.46 -9.48 28.48
N LEU A 74 6.58 -8.53 28.83
CA LEU A 74 5.61 -7.94 27.90
C LEU A 74 6.27 -7.29 26.67
N SER A 75 7.25 -6.42 26.88
CA SER A 75 7.96 -5.73 25.79
C SER A 75 8.72 -6.71 24.88
N SER A 76 9.34 -7.74 25.48
CA SER A 76 10.07 -8.77 24.74
C SER A 76 9.13 -9.62 23.90
N ILE A 77 7.98 -10.02 24.46
CA ILE A 77 6.97 -10.82 23.74
C ILE A 77 6.37 -10.03 22.57
N VAL A 78 6.04 -8.76 22.77
CA VAL A 78 5.54 -7.89 21.68
C VAL A 78 6.59 -7.81 20.56
N THR A 79 7.86 -7.64 20.88
CA THR A 79 8.94 -7.59 19.89
C THR A 79 9.09 -8.93 19.15
N ILE A 80 9.00 -10.06 19.85
CA ILE A 80 9.05 -11.40 19.25
C ILE A 80 7.88 -11.59 18.28
N VAL A 81 6.65 -11.28 18.71
CA VAL A 81 5.44 -11.40 17.87
C VAL A 81 5.54 -10.53 16.62
N LEU A 82 6.00 -9.28 16.76
CA LEU A 82 6.25 -8.39 15.63
C LEU A 82 7.31 -8.97 14.67
N SER A 83 8.38 -9.54 15.21
CA SER A 83 9.46 -10.15 14.40
C SER A 83 8.97 -11.35 13.58
N PHE A 84 8.20 -12.26 14.19
CA PHE A 84 7.57 -13.37 13.44
C PHE A 84 6.55 -12.85 12.41
N GLY A 85 5.80 -11.80 12.75
CA GLY A 85 4.88 -11.15 11.84
C GLY A 85 5.59 -10.59 10.61
N THR A 86 6.75 -9.92 10.78
CA THR A 86 7.54 -9.41 9.64
C THR A 86 8.10 -10.53 8.78
N GLN A 87 8.53 -11.64 9.37
CA GLN A 87 8.98 -12.80 8.62
C GLN A 87 7.87 -13.38 7.74
N LYS A 88 6.63 -13.43 8.23
CA LYS A 88 5.48 -13.87 7.46
C LYS A 88 5.18 -12.90 6.32
N MET A 89 5.15 -11.59 6.60
CA MET A 89 4.92 -10.55 5.59
C MET A 89 5.97 -10.60 4.48
N SER A 90 7.24 -10.83 4.82
CA SER A 90 8.33 -10.99 3.84
C SER A 90 8.12 -12.17 2.89
N LYS A 91 7.58 -13.29 3.39
CA LYS A 91 7.22 -14.45 2.53
C LYS A 91 6.05 -14.15 1.59
N GLU A 92 5.28 -13.11 1.89
CA GLU A 92 4.15 -12.62 1.09
C GLU A 92 4.53 -11.33 0.31
N ASN A 93 5.81 -11.13 -0.02
CA ASN A 93 6.38 -10.03 -0.79
C ASN A 93 6.32 -8.63 -0.12
N ALA A 94 5.99 -8.55 1.16
CA ALA A 94 5.98 -7.30 1.92
C ALA A 94 7.18 -7.24 2.88
N ILE A 95 8.23 -6.52 2.48
CA ILE A 95 9.49 -6.41 3.25
C ILE A 95 9.36 -5.22 4.21
N ILE A 96 9.31 -5.50 5.50
CA ILE A 96 9.21 -4.48 6.55
C ILE A 96 10.62 -3.98 6.90
N ARG A 97 10.84 -2.68 6.76
CA ARG A 97 12.10 -2.01 7.12
C ARG A 97 12.09 -1.45 8.56
N LYS A 98 10.90 -1.05 9.04
CA LYS A 98 10.72 -0.52 10.40
C LYS A 98 9.63 -1.33 11.11
N LEU A 99 9.93 -1.95 12.25
CA LEU A 99 8.97 -2.79 13.00
C LEU A 99 7.68 -2.06 13.38
N GLN A 100 7.77 -0.75 13.60
CA GLN A 100 6.62 0.10 13.90
C GLN A 100 5.58 0.12 12.79
N ALA A 101 6.00 -0.09 11.52
CA ALA A 101 5.07 -0.15 10.39
C ALA A 101 4.08 -1.32 10.48
N VAL A 102 4.45 -2.43 11.13
CA VAL A 102 3.57 -3.60 11.31
C VAL A 102 2.33 -3.21 12.10
N GLU A 103 2.51 -2.41 13.13
CA GLU A 103 1.40 -1.91 13.94
C GLU A 103 0.57 -0.88 13.18
N GLY A 104 1.25 0.07 12.50
CA GLY A 104 0.60 1.05 11.64
C GLY A 104 -0.28 0.39 10.59
N LEU A 105 0.22 -0.68 9.92
CA LEU A 105 -0.54 -1.47 8.95
C LEU A 105 -1.86 -2.00 9.53
N GLY A 106 -1.84 -2.50 10.76
CA GLY A 106 -3.06 -3.00 11.43
C GLY A 106 -4.14 -1.92 11.66
N SER A 107 -3.78 -0.66 11.59
CA SER A 107 -4.65 0.50 11.85
C SER A 107 -4.95 1.35 10.60
N VAL A 108 -4.36 1.02 9.43
CA VAL A 108 -4.56 1.78 8.20
C VAL A 108 -6.04 1.92 7.88
N SER A 109 -6.47 3.17 7.67
CA SER A 109 -7.83 3.54 7.29
C SER A 109 -7.91 4.21 5.92
N VAL A 110 -6.79 4.73 5.41
CA VAL A 110 -6.68 5.32 4.06
C VAL A 110 -5.42 4.79 3.39
N ILE A 111 -5.53 4.36 2.14
CA ILE A 111 -4.39 4.00 1.29
C ILE A 111 -4.33 4.99 0.15
N CYS A 112 -3.35 5.87 0.17
CA CYS A 112 -2.99 6.75 -0.93
C CYS A 112 -2.03 6.02 -1.86
N SER A 113 -2.50 5.60 -3.03
CA SER A 113 -1.71 4.82 -3.97
C SER A 113 -1.36 5.62 -5.20
N ASP A 114 -0.09 5.58 -5.60
CA ASP A 114 0.28 5.98 -6.96
C ASP A 114 -0.38 5.04 -7.96
N LYS A 115 -0.72 5.56 -9.14
CA LYS A 115 -1.36 4.78 -10.21
C LYS A 115 -0.37 3.84 -10.87
N THR A 116 0.73 4.43 -11.40
CA THR A 116 1.66 3.75 -12.32
C THR A 116 2.49 2.71 -11.58
N GLY A 117 2.57 1.51 -12.14
CA GLY A 117 3.37 0.42 -11.58
C GLY A 117 2.82 -0.23 -10.30
N THR A 118 1.89 0.43 -9.60
CA THR A 118 1.27 -0.10 -8.36
C THR A 118 -0.13 -0.65 -8.61
N LEU A 119 -1.05 0.22 -9.06
CA LEU A 119 -2.43 -0.16 -9.43
C LEU A 119 -2.49 -0.70 -10.86
N THR A 120 -1.57 -0.26 -11.72
CA THR A 120 -1.44 -0.65 -13.11
C THR A 120 -0.16 -1.47 -13.34
N GLN A 121 -0.05 -2.07 -14.52
CA GLN A 121 1.07 -2.97 -14.86
C GLN A 121 2.37 -2.24 -15.20
N ASN A 122 2.34 -0.90 -15.36
CA ASN A 122 3.43 -0.09 -15.89
C ASN A 122 3.86 -0.56 -17.30
N LYS A 123 2.90 -1.01 -18.09
CA LYS A 123 3.13 -1.53 -19.43
C LYS A 123 2.04 -1.05 -20.37
N MET A 124 2.41 -0.19 -21.32
CA MET A 124 1.46 0.22 -22.35
C MET A 124 0.95 -0.99 -23.14
N THR A 125 -0.35 -1.07 -23.33
CA THR A 125 -1.01 -2.20 -24.00
C THR A 125 -2.08 -1.69 -24.94
N VAL A 126 -2.08 -2.19 -26.17
CA VAL A 126 -3.14 -1.90 -27.15
C VAL A 126 -4.44 -2.55 -26.68
N ARG A 127 -5.51 -1.76 -26.61
CA ARG A 127 -6.84 -2.20 -26.17
C ARG A 127 -7.85 -2.25 -27.31
N LYS A 128 -7.77 -1.26 -28.21
CA LYS A 128 -8.68 -1.15 -29.35
C LYS A 128 -7.92 -0.66 -30.56
N ILE A 129 -8.39 -1.07 -31.73
CA ILE A 129 -7.99 -0.49 -33.02
C ILE A 129 -9.21 0.11 -33.71
N MET A 130 -9.01 1.13 -34.55
CA MET A 130 -10.03 1.62 -35.43
C MET A 130 -9.53 1.52 -36.88
N VAL A 131 -10.22 0.75 -37.67
CA VAL A 131 -9.94 0.54 -39.10
C VAL A 131 -11.25 0.67 -39.85
N ASP A 132 -11.26 1.38 -40.95
CA ASP A 132 -12.45 1.59 -41.79
C ASP A 132 -13.66 2.13 -41.00
N GLY A 133 -13.42 3.09 -40.09
CA GLY A 133 -14.44 3.70 -39.21
C GLY A 133 -14.99 2.79 -38.09
N ARG A 134 -14.59 1.52 -38.05
CA ARG A 134 -15.02 0.53 -37.03
C ARG A 134 -14.03 0.43 -35.90
N ILE A 135 -14.51 0.57 -34.66
CA ILE A 135 -13.70 0.31 -33.45
C ILE A 135 -13.80 -1.18 -33.14
N ILE A 136 -12.65 -1.85 -33.03
CA ILE A 136 -12.52 -3.29 -32.79
C ILE A 136 -11.69 -3.50 -31.52
N ASP A 137 -12.16 -4.36 -30.61
CA ASP A 137 -11.38 -4.80 -29.46
C ASP A 137 -10.27 -5.75 -29.91
N THR A 138 -9.10 -5.71 -29.23
CA THR A 138 -7.92 -6.50 -29.62
C THR A 138 -8.16 -8.00 -29.70
N ASP A 139 -9.13 -8.54 -28.95
CA ASP A 139 -9.46 -9.97 -28.95
C ASP A 139 -10.39 -10.37 -30.11
N ALA A 140 -10.97 -9.39 -30.83
CA ALA A 140 -11.88 -9.59 -31.96
C ALA A 140 -11.26 -9.17 -33.31
N VAL A 141 -9.95 -8.92 -33.33
CA VAL A 141 -9.25 -8.49 -34.55
C VAL A 141 -9.09 -9.67 -35.51
N ASP A 142 -9.60 -9.50 -36.73
CA ASP A 142 -9.42 -10.44 -37.83
C ASP A 142 -8.17 -10.03 -38.63
N ILE A 143 -7.12 -10.84 -38.56
CA ILE A 143 -5.86 -10.61 -39.25
C ILE A 143 -5.95 -10.81 -40.77
N ASP A 144 -6.98 -11.50 -41.26
CA ASP A 144 -7.18 -11.73 -42.69
C ASP A 144 -7.83 -10.53 -43.41
N ASP A 145 -8.39 -9.58 -42.65
CA ASP A 145 -8.91 -8.30 -43.21
C ASP A 145 -7.74 -7.46 -43.77
N GLU A 146 -7.78 -7.10 -45.04
CA GLU A 146 -6.73 -6.34 -45.73
C GLU A 146 -6.45 -4.97 -45.10
N LYS A 147 -7.46 -4.32 -44.53
CA LYS A 147 -7.29 -3.04 -43.82
C LYS A 147 -6.55 -3.23 -42.53
N VAL A 148 -6.83 -4.34 -41.80
CA VAL A 148 -6.10 -4.72 -40.61
C VAL A 148 -4.66 -5.08 -40.92
N LYS A 149 -4.39 -5.80 -42.03
CA LYS A 149 -3.02 -6.08 -42.51
C LYS A 149 -2.25 -4.80 -42.78
N THR A 150 -2.85 -3.84 -43.46
CA THR A 150 -2.20 -2.53 -43.70
C THR A 150 -1.87 -1.82 -42.42
N MET A 151 -2.83 -1.76 -41.47
CA MET A 151 -2.63 -1.15 -40.17
C MET A 151 -1.50 -1.83 -39.37
N THR A 152 -1.51 -3.16 -39.36
CA THR A 152 -0.51 -3.97 -38.66
C THR A 152 0.89 -3.77 -39.25
N ARG A 153 0.97 -3.71 -40.57
CA ARG A 153 2.23 -3.41 -41.28
C ARG A 153 2.73 -2.00 -40.94
N ALA A 154 1.87 -0.99 -40.98
CA ALA A 154 2.22 0.38 -40.63
C ALA A 154 2.75 0.49 -39.20
N MET A 155 2.10 -0.16 -38.21
CA MET A 155 2.55 -0.11 -36.82
C MET A 155 3.88 -0.82 -36.56
N ILE A 156 4.22 -1.88 -37.33
CA ILE A 156 5.48 -2.62 -37.19
C ILE A 156 6.61 -1.89 -37.89
N LEU A 157 6.38 -1.37 -39.10
CA LEU A 157 7.43 -0.75 -39.92
C LEU A 157 7.77 0.68 -39.47
N CYS A 158 6.75 1.48 -39.10
CA CYS A 158 6.96 2.81 -38.56
C CYS A 158 7.17 2.76 -37.04
N ASN A 159 8.28 2.13 -36.60
CA ASN A 159 8.54 1.83 -35.20
C ASN A 159 10.01 1.53 -34.97
N ASP A 160 10.62 2.06 -33.89
CA ASP A 160 12.04 1.89 -33.55
C ASP A 160 12.25 0.87 -32.42
N SER A 161 11.18 0.47 -31.73
CA SER A 161 11.27 -0.50 -30.63
C SER A 161 11.37 -1.93 -31.12
N SER A 162 11.91 -2.80 -30.27
CA SER A 162 11.98 -4.24 -30.50
C SER A 162 11.61 -5.03 -29.22
N CYS A 163 11.16 -6.27 -29.43
CA CYS A 163 10.91 -7.21 -28.34
C CYS A 163 11.51 -8.57 -28.71
N LYS A 164 12.66 -8.93 -28.11
CA LYS A 164 13.35 -10.21 -28.34
C LYS A 164 13.43 -11.00 -27.03
N ASP A 165 13.02 -12.24 -27.06
CA ASP A 165 13.03 -13.16 -25.90
C ASP A 165 12.37 -12.57 -24.64
N GLY A 166 11.34 -11.74 -24.84
CA GLY A 166 10.63 -11.08 -23.75
C GLY A 166 11.31 -9.81 -23.21
N VAL A 167 12.47 -9.42 -23.77
CA VAL A 167 13.13 -8.16 -23.44
C VAL A 167 12.65 -7.07 -24.40
N GLU A 168 12.01 -6.05 -23.84
CA GLU A 168 11.50 -4.88 -24.55
C GLU A 168 12.58 -3.79 -24.59
N ILE A 169 12.87 -3.25 -25.78
CA ILE A 169 13.82 -2.16 -25.99
C ILE A 169 13.13 -1.07 -26.80
N GLY A 170 13.06 0.14 -26.26
CA GLY A 170 12.48 1.30 -26.92
C GLY A 170 11.42 2.01 -26.07
N ASP A 171 10.68 2.94 -26.69
CA ASP A 171 9.59 3.68 -26.04
C ASP A 171 8.42 2.74 -25.69
N PRO A 172 7.83 2.87 -24.48
CA PRO A 172 6.70 2.01 -24.06
C PRO A 172 5.49 2.04 -25.01
N THR A 173 5.24 3.16 -25.69
CA THR A 173 4.18 3.29 -26.67
C THR A 173 4.47 2.46 -27.92
N GLU A 174 5.72 2.43 -28.33
CA GLU A 174 6.17 1.67 -29.49
C GLU A 174 6.29 0.17 -29.19
N THR A 175 6.81 -0.21 -28.01
CA THR A 175 6.86 -1.61 -27.59
C THR A 175 5.45 -2.22 -27.50
N ALA A 176 4.43 -1.43 -27.11
CA ALA A 176 3.05 -1.86 -27.10
C ALA A 176 2.54 -2.29 -28.49
N LEU A 177 2.98 -1.60 -29.54
CA LEU A 177 2.62 -1.93 -30.94
C LEU A 177 3.27 -3.25 -31.38
N ILE A 178 4.55 -3.44 -31.06
CA ILE A 178 5.28 -4.70 -31.37
C ILE A 178 4.66 -5.88 -30.62
N ASN A 179 4.37 -5.72 -29.33
CA ASN A 179 3.71 -6.75 -28.53
C ASN A 179 2.32 -7.11 -29.08
N PHE A 180 1.58 -6.11 -29.60
CA PHE A 180 0.30 -6.36 -30.22
C PHE A 180 0.45 -7.16 -31.52
N GLY A 181 1.45 -6.84 -32.37
CA GLY A 181 1.78 -7.64 -33.56
C GLY A 181 2.11 -9.09 -33.22
N THR A 182 2.94 -9.30 -32.18
CA THR A 182 3.28 -10.63 -31.68
C THR A 182 2.05 -11.37 -31.13
N LYS A 183 1.15 -10.69 -30.41
CA LYS A 183 -0.12 -11.26 -29.94
C LYS A 183 -1.02 -11.74 -31.09
N LEU A 184 -0.98 -11.06 -32.23
CA LEU A 184 -1.69 -11.46 -33.46
C LEU A 184 -0.98 -12.62 -34.20
N GLY A 185 0.12 -13.13 -33.69
CA GLY A 185 0.87 -14.23 -34.31
C GLY A 185 1.83 -13.79 -35.42
N ILE A 186 2.13 -12.49 -35.53
CA ILE A 186 3.02 -11.94 -36.55
C ILE A 186 4.46 -11.94 -36.04
N ASP A 187 5.36 -12.48 -36.85
CA ASP A 187 6.81 -12.34 -36.64
C ASP A 187 7.24 -10.93 -37.06
N THR A 188 7.32 -10.01 -36.09
CA THR A 188 7.60 -8.59 -36.32
C THR A 188 9.02 -8.35 -36.83
N ASP A 189 10.00 -9.18 -36.43
CA ASP A 189 11.39 -9.08 -36.91
C ASP A 189 11.45 -9.50 -38.38
N LYS A 190 10.81 -10.60 -38.76
CA LYS A 190 10.73 -11.06 -40.14
C LYS A 190 10.06 -10.03 -41.06
N VAL A 191 8.97 -9.39 -40.62
CA VAL A 191 8.32 -8.32 -41.40
C VAL A 191 9.30 -7.18 -41.68
N ARG A 192 10.14 -6.81 -40.73
CA ARG A 192 11.16 -5.74 -40.91
C ARG A 192 12.33 -6.18 -41.78
N GLU A 193 12.73 -7.45 -41.71
CA GLU A 193 13.76 -8.02 -42.57
C GLU A 193 13.30 -8.10 -44.03
N ASP A 194 12.05 -8.52 -44.25
CA ASP A 194 11.46 -8.64 -45.61
C ASP A 194 11.16 -7.26 -46.25
N LEU A 195 10.86 -6.23 -45.42
CA LEU A 195 10.49 -4.89 -45.85
C LEU A 195 11.43 -3.83 -45.20
N PRO A 196 12.71 -3.79 -45.58
CA PRO A 196 13.68 -2.91 -44.94
C PRO A 196 13.32 -1.43 -45.14
N ARG A 197 13.66 -0.61 -44.12
CA ARG A 197 13.52 0.84 -44.16
C ARG A 197 14.53 1.45 -45.12
N ILE A 198 14.07 2.28 -46.05
CA ILE A 198 14.91 3.00 -47.04
C ILE A 198 15.31 4.37 -46.50
N SER A 199 14.35 5.10 -45.93
CA SER A 199 14.52 6.44 -45.39
C SER A 199 13.56 6.64 -44.23
N GLU A 200 13.88 7.60 -43.36
CA GLU A 200 13.05 7.92 -42.20
C GLU A 200 13.12 9.38 -41.82
N ILE A 201 12.11 9.84 -41.11
CA ILE A 201 12.14 11.02 -40.27
C ILE A 201 11.81 10.54 -38.84
N PRO A 202 12.77 10.57 -37.91
CA PRO A 202 12.56 10.13 -36.54
C PRO A 202 11.44 10.91 -35.86
N PHE A 203 10.89 10.34 -34.75
CA PHE A 203 9.90 11.04 -33.96
C PHE A 203 10.47 12.35 -33.39
N ASP A 204 9.69 13.41 -33.55
CA ASP A 204 9.98 14.71 -32.99
C ASP A 204 8.79 15.23 -32.17
N SER A 205 9.04 15.71 -30.95
CA SER A 205 8.00 16.12 -30.00
C SER A 205 7.22 17.37 -30.41
N ASP A 206 7.85 18.27 -31.18
CA ASP A 206 7.20 19.50 -31.65
C ASP A 206 6.31 19.20 -32.84
N ARG A 207 6.77 18.34 -33.73
CA ARG A 207 6.05 17.85 -34.89
C ARG A 207 5.02 16.77 -34.54
N LYS A 208 5.25 16.00 -33.48
CA LYS A 208 4.46 14.87 -32.98
C LYS A 208 4.23 13.74 -34.00
N LEU A 209 5.12 13.59 -34.97
CA LEU A 209 5.06 12.61 -36.05
C LEU A 209 6.36 11.85 -36.18
N MET A 210 6.29 10.66 -36.75
CA MET A 210 7.39 9.84 -37.24
C MET A 210 7.01 9.27 -38.58
N SER A 211 7.97 9.16 -39.51
CA SER A 211 7.73 8.65 -40.86
C SER A 211 8.81 7.67 -41.29
N THR A 212 8.42 6.61 -41.98
CA THR A 212 9.35 5.61 -42.54
C THR A 212 8.95 5.22 -43.95
N LEU A 213 9.94 5.07 -44.82
CA LEU A 213 9.77 4.71 -46.24
C LEU A 213 10.21 3.27 -46.48
N HIS A 214 9.37 2.51 -47.16
CA HIS A 214 9.59 1.08 -47.46
C HIS A 214 9.21 0.78 -48.91
N VAL A 215 9.69 -0.36 -49.48
CA VAL A 215 9.18 -0.92 -50.75
C VAL A 215 8.24 -2.07 -50.44
N ILE A 216 6.99 -1.96 -50.91
CA ILE A 216 5.95 -2.96 -50.69
C ILE A 216 5.37 -3.32 -52.09
N ASP A 217 5.46 -4.60 -52.44
CA ASP A 217 4.99 -5.11 -53.72
C ASP A 217 5.54 -4.33 -54.93
N GLY A 218 6.78 -3.81 -54.82
CA GLY A 218 7.46 -3.05 -55.84
C GLY A 218 7.14 -1.54 -55.87
N GLU A 219 6.23 -1.07 -55.04
CA GLU A 219 5.90 0.35 -54.86
C GLU A 219 6.52 0.92 -53.60
N LYS A 220 6.98 2.17 -53.61
CA LYS A 220 7.43 2.86 -52.42
C LYS A 220 6.24 3.38 -51.65
N VAL A 221 6.19 3.06 -50.35
CA VAL A 221 5.11 3.47 -49.43
C VAL A 221 5.75 4.19 -48.23
N LEU A 222 5.29 5.41 -48.02
CA LEU A 222 5.61 6.21 -46.82
C LEU A 222 4.54 5.93 -45.77
N TYR A 223 4.93 5.38 -44.63
CA TYR A 223 4.11 5.28 -43.43
C TYR A 223 4.39 6.45 -42.51
N VAL A 224 3.33 7.02 -41.93
CA VAL A 224 3.40 8.09 -40.95
C VAL A 224 2.56 7.70 -39.75
N LYS A 225 3.16 7.82 -38.55
CA LYS A 225 2.45 7.66 -37.29
C LYS A 225 2.59 8.90 -36.43
N GLY A 226 1.60 9.16 -35.59
CA GLY A 226 1.72 10.24 -34.61
C GLY A 226 0.42 10.59 -33.89
N ALA A 227 0.42 11.78 -33.31
CA ALA A 227 -0.73 12.30 -32.58
C ALA A 227 -1.92 12.51 -33.52
N ALA A 228 -3.10 12.02 -33.13
CA ALA A 228 -4.29 12.04 -33.98
C ALA A 228 -4.72 13.47 -34.34
N ASP A 229 -4.58 14.44 -33.43
CA ASP A 229 -4.88 15.85 -33.65
C ASP A 229 -4.03 16.51 -34.76
N VAL A 230 -2.80 16.04 -34.91
CA VAL A 230 -1.89 16.53 -35.95
C VAL A 230 -2.12 15.80 -37.26
N LEU A 231 -2.18 14.47 -37.22
CA LEU A 231 -2.24 13.64 -38.42
C LEU A 231 -3.56 13.81 -39.20
N ILE A 232 -4.71 14.01 -38.53
CA ILE A 232 -6.00 14.27 -39.12
C ILE A 232 -5.98 15.50 -40.05
N ASN A 233 -5.18 16.52 -39.74
CA ASN A 233 -5.05 17.71 -40.56
C ASN A 233 -4.22 17.49 -41.84
N ARG A 234 -3.48 16.39 -41.94
CA ARG A 234 -2.57 16.05 -43.04
C ARG A 234 -3.11 14.96 -43.99
N ILE A 235 -4.27 14.40 -43.68
CA ILE A 235 -4.91 13.39 -44.54
C ILE A 235 -5.79 14.02 -45.62
N THR A 236 -5.96 13.31 -46.75
CA THR A 236 -6.74 13.72 -47.90
C THR A 236 -8.23 13.41 -47.77
N SER A 237 -8.67 12.81 -46.67
CA SER A 237 -10.08 12.48 -46.42
C SER A 237 -10.99 13.72 -46.42
N SER A 238 -12.26 13.51 -46.74
CA SER A 238 -13.29 14.57 -46.73
C SER A 238 -13.48 15.16 -45.32
N ASP A 239 -14.03 16.37 -45.24
CA ASP A 239 -14.28 17.02 -43.93
C ASP A 239 -15.27 16.20 -43.07
N GLU A 240 -16.23 15.49 -43.72
CA GLU A 240 -17.14 14.59 -43.02
C GLU A 240 -16.42 13.39 -42.41
N GLU A 241 -15.47 12.76 -43.14
CA GLU A 241 -14.65 11.65 -42.64
C GLU A 241 -13.73 12.12 -41.49
N LYS A 242 -13.09 13.29 -41.65
CA LYS A 242 -12.28 13.89 -40.59
C LYS A 242 -13.08 14.16 -39.30
N ALA A 243 -14.34 14.63 -39.46
CA ALA A 243 -15.24 14.82 -38.32
C ALA A 243 -15.57 13.51 -37.60
N VAL A 244 -15.84 12.42 -38.38
CA VAL A 244 -16.07 11.08 -37.79
C VAL A 244 -14.83 10.57 -37.06
N ILE A 245 -13.64 10.68 -37.66
CA ILE A 245 -12.39 10.27 -37.03
C ILE A 245 -12.18 11.07 -35.73
N THR A 246 -12.36 12.39 -35.75
CA THR A 246 -12.23 13.27 -34.59
C THR A 246 -13.20 12.87 -33.46
N GLN A 247 -14.45 12.56 -33.80
CA GLN A 247 -15.43 12.08 -32.84
C GLN A 247 -14.98 10.76 -32.21
N ARG A 248 -14.46 9.79 -32.99
CA ARG A 248 -13.93 8.52 -32.47
C ARG A 248 -12.72 8.71 -31.57
N VAL A 249 -11.83 9.65 -31.93
CA VAL A 249 -10.71 10.04 -31.07
C VAL A 249 -11.22 10.56 -29.72
N ALA A 250 -12.22 11.44 -29.72
CA ALA A 250 -12.82 11.96 -28.48
C ALA A 250 -13.44 10.83 -27.65
N GLU A 251 -14.25 9.95 -28.25
CA GLU A 251 -14.88 8.80 -27.57
C GLU A 251 -13.85 7.86 -26.91
N LEU A 252 -12.71 7.61 -27.56
CA LEU A 252 -11.65 6.77 -27.04
C LEU A 252 -10.83 7.50 -25.96
N SER A 253 -10.58 8.81 -26.14
CA SER A 253 -9.87 9.64 -25.18
C SER A 253 -10.66 9.80 -23.86
N GLU A 254 -11.99 9.93 -23.93
CA GLU A 254 -12.87 9.97 -22.75
C GLU A 254 -12.80 8.69 -21.92
N LYS A 255 -12.42 7.56 -22.53
CA LYS A 255 -12.14 6.29 -21.85
C LYS A 255 -10.73 6.20 -21.27
N GLY A 256 -9.97 7.29 -21.32
CA GLY A 256 -8.59 7.35 -20.80
C GLY A 256 -7.56 6.66 -21.69
N LEU A 257 -7.89 6.35 -22.94
CA LEU A 257 -6.98 5.71 -23.88
C LEU A 257 -6.07 6.74 -24.55
N ARG A 258 -4.80 6.41 -24.68
CA ARG A 258 -3.83 7.13 -25.51
C ARG A 258 -4.00 6.68 -26.95
N ILE A 259 -4.12 7.62 -27.88
CA ILE A 259 -4.41 7.33 -29.27
C ILE A 259 -3.23 7.69 -30.14
N LEU A 260 -2.83 6.74 -31.00
CA LEU A 260 -1.92 6.96 -32.12
C LEU A 260 -2.69 6.78 -33.43
N ALA A 261 -2.51 7.73 -34.35
CA ALA A 261 -3.02 7.66 -35.68
C ALA A 261 -1.93 7.17 -36.65
N PHE A 262 -2.38 6.47 -37.71
CA PHE A 262 -1.53 5.95 -38.76
C PHE A 262 -2.10 6.36 -40.10
N ALA A 263 -1.20 6.73 -41.02
CA ALA A 263 -1.52 7.06 -42.41
C ALA A 263 -0.41 6.56 -43.32
N GLU A 264 -0.73 6.42 -44.60
CA GLU A 264 0.21 6.01 -45.66
C GLU A 264 0.11 6.89 -46.88
N LYS A 265 1.12 6.84 -47.75
CA LYS A 265 1.15 7.52 -49.01
C LYS A 265 2.05 6.78 -50.00
N LYS A 266 1.60 6.58 -51.25
CA LYS A 266 2.49 6.17 -52.35
C LYS A 266 3.54 7.26 -52.58
N PHE A 267 4.79 6.86 -52.70
CA PHE A 267 5.91 7.77 -52.76
C PHE A 267 6.89 7.39 -53.87
N ASP A 268 7.49 8.37 -54.52
CA ASP A 268 8.34 8.14 -55.69
C ASP A 268 9.82 8.45 -55.46
N LYS A 269 10.15 9.20 -54.38
CA LYS A 269 11.54 9.56 -54.05
C LYS A 269 12.20 8.49 -53.13
N ASP A 270 13.54 8.58 -52.97
CA ASP A 270 14.32 7.70 -52.09
C ASP A 270 14.55 8.30 -50.69
N THR A 271 14.32 9.59 -50.51
CA THR A 271 14.53 10.33 -49.26
C THR A 271 13.25 11.07 -48.91
N VAL A 272 12.90 11.04 -47.59
CA VAL A 272 11.72 11.70 -47.04
C VAL A 272 12.13 13.02 -46.38
N CYS A 273 11.35 14.07 -46.60
CA CYS A 273 11.47 15.38 -45.95
C CYS A 273 10.20 15.70 -45.17
N PRO A 274 10.22 16.60 -44.15
CA PRO A 274 9.05 16.93 -43.34
C PRO A 274 7.84 17.45 -44.15
N GLU A 275 8.08 18.06 -45.32
CA GLU A 275 7.06 18.55 -46.25
C GLU A 275 6.30 17.40 -46.95
N ASP A 276 6.92 16.21 -47.00
CA ASP A 276 6.30 15.02 -47.61
C ASP A 276 5.24 14.38 -46.71
N GLU A 277 5.20 14.73 -45.40
CA GLU A 277 4.22 14.26 -44.42
C GLU A 277 2.82 14.92 -44.59
N ASP A 278 2.42 15.25 -45.79
CA ASP A 278 1.13 15.85 -46.12
C ASP A 278 0.49 15.13 -47.32
N GLY A 279 -0.82 15.24 -47.47
CA GLY A 279 -1.55 14.53 -48.51
C GLY A 279 -1.57 13.01 -48.31
N LEU A 280 -1.77 12.56 -47.07
CA LEU A 280 -1.72 11.17 -46.62
C LEU A 280 -3.10 10.49 -46.76
N GLU A 281 -3.12 9.18 -46.95
CA GLU A 281 -4.31 8.34 -46.84
C GLU A 281 -4.42 7.80 -45.40
N PHE A 282 -5.60 7.92 -44.80
CA PHE A 282 -5.80 7.46 -43.42
C PHE A 282 -5.87 5.94 -43.37
N VAL A 283 -5.04 5.32 -42.51
CA VAL A 283 -4.98 3.87 -42.26
C VAL A 283 -5.83 3.48 -41.05
N GLY A 284 -5.71 4.19 -39.94
CA GLY A 284 -6.47 3.88 -38.73
C GLY A 284 -5.91 4.49 -37.47
N LEU A 285 -6.55 4.12 -36.34
CA LEU A 285 -6.12 4.51 -34.99
C LEU A 285 -5.79 3.28 -34.16
N ILE A 286 -4.81 3.41 -33.30
CA ILE A 286 -4.55 2.46 -32.22
C ILE A 286 -4.76 3.18 -30.89
N ALA A 287 -5.59 2.59 -30.04
CA ALA A 287 -5.91 3.08 -28.72
C ALA A 287 -5.31 2.16 -27.64
N MET A 288 -4.49 2.71 -26.77
CA MET A 288 -3.71 1.98 -25.78
C MET A 288 -3.77 2.63 -24.40
N MET A 289 -3.50 1.85 -23.38
CA MET A 289 -3.37 2.33 -22.00
C MET A 289 -2.43 1.42 -21.21
N ASP A 290 -1.99 1.89 -20.07
CA ASP A 290 -1.40 1.05 -19.03
C ASP A 290 -2.54 0.40 -18.22
N PRO A 291 -2.83 -0.90 -18.42
CA PRO A 291 -4.01 -1.53 -17.83
C PRO A 291 -3.85 -1.71 -16.32
N PRO A 292 -4.96 -1.66 -15.57
CA PRO A 292 -4.93 -2.06 -14.18
C PRO A 292 -4.50 -3.53 -14.04
N ARG A 293 -3.84 -3.85 -12.93
CA ARG A 293 -3.56 -5.25 -12.55
C ARG A 293 -4.86 -5.95 -12.22
N GLU A 294 -5.00 -7.21 -12.60
CA GLU A 294 -6.24 -7.99 -12.33
C GLU A 294 -6.55 -8.06 -10.83
N GLU A 295 -5.52 -8.21 -10.01
CA GLU A 295 -5.64 -8.29 -8.55
C GLU A 295 -6.06 -6.97 -7.91
N SER A 296 -5.79 -5.82 -8.55
CA SER A 296 -6.10 -4.49 -8.00
C SER A 296 -7.59 -4.31 -7.73
N LYS A 297 -8.46 -4.78 -8.64
CA LYS A 297 -9.91 -4.69 -8.48
C LYS A 297 -10.41 -5.47 -7.26
N ALA A 298 -9.93 -6.71 -7.08
CA ALA A 298 -10.28 -7.53 -5.94
C ALA A 298 -9.76 -6.93 -4.63
N ALA A 299 -8.53 -6.41 -4.62
CA ALA A 299 -7.90 -5.78 -3.48
C ALA A 299 -8.62 -4.49 -3.06
N VAL A 300 -9.03 -3.64 -4.01
CA VAL A 300 -9.84 -2.43 -3.75
C VAL A 300 -11.20 -2.79 -3.13
N ALA A 301 -11.86 -3.84 -3.65
CA ALA A 301 -13.12 -4.31 -3.10
C ALA A 301 -12.94 -4.84 -1.66
N GLU A 302 -11.84 -5.53 -1.36
CA GLU A 302 -11.49 -5.98 0.00
C GLU A 302 -11.24 -4.79 0.93
N CYS A 303 -10.49 -3.76 0.50
CA CYS A 303 -10.28 -2.54 1.26
C CYS A 303 -11.62 -1.90 1.67
N ARG A 304 -12.54 -1.72 0.73
CA ARG A 304 -13.85 -1.13 1.00
C ARG A 304 -14.67 -1.95 2.01
N LYS A 305 -14.68 -3.29 1.88
CA LYS A 305 -15.33 -4.19 2.87
C LYS A 305 -14.71 -4.05 4.25
N ALA A 306 -13.41 -3.85 4.32
CA ALA A 306 -12.65 -3.67 5.56
C ALA A 306 -12.76 -2.24 6.13
N GLY A 307 -13.54 -1.35 5.50
CA GLY A 307 -13.69 0.05 5.90
C GLY A 307 -12.46 0.92 5.62
N ILE A 308 -11.57 0.48 4.73
CA ILE A 308 -10.38 1.21 4.30
C ILE A 308 -10.73 1.98 3.03
N LYS A 309 -10.40 3.27 2.98
CA LYS A 309 -10.62 4.12 1.80
C LYS A 309 -9.40 4.08 0.88
N PRO A 310 -9.48 3.45 -0.31
CA PRO A 310 -8.44 3.57 -1.32
C PRO A 310 -8.57 4.93 -2.02
N VAL A 311 -7.45 5.59 -2.25
CA VAL A 311 -7.31 6.90 -2.91
C VAL A 311 -6.21 6.79 -3.96
N MET A 312 -6.50 7.20 -5.18
CA MET A 312 -5.52 7.25 -6.26
C MET A 312 -4.89 8.63 -6.34
N ILE A 313 -3.57 8.68 -6.41
CA ILE A 313 -2.78 9.91 -6.55
C ILE A 313 -1.84 9.72 -7.75
N THR A 314 -1.93 10.59 -8.77
CA THR A 314 -1.16 10.40 -10.01
C THR A 314 -0.77 11.73 -10.67
N GLY A 315 0.34 11.71 -11.42
CA GLY A 315 0.72 12.78 -12.33
C GLY A 315 -0.08 12.81 -13.64
N ASP A 316 -0.87 11.77 -13.93
CA ASP A 316 -1.65 11.65 -15.15
C ASP A 316 -2.80 12.65 -15.24
N HIS A 317 -3.35 12.79 -16.45
CA HIS A 317 -4.55 13.57 -16.71
C HIS A 317 -5.77 12.99 -16.00
N ILE A 318 -6.67 13.87 -15.54
CA ILE A 318 -7.85 13.49 -14.74
C ILE A 318 -8.78 12.49 -15.47
N VAL A 319 -8.89 12.57 -16.78
CA VAL A 319 -9.73 11.66 -17.58
C VAL A 319 -9.18 10.23 -17.51
N THR A 320 -7.87 10.05 -17.74
CA THR A 320 -7.21 8.74 -17.67
C THR A 320 -7.27 8.17 -16.24
N ALA A 321 -6.95 8.99 -15.23
CA ALA A 321 -6.99 8.60 -13.83
C ALA A 321 -8.40 8.17 -13.41
N SER A 322 -9.43 8.93 -13.81
CA SER A 322 -10.83 8.64 -13.51
C SER A 322 -11.33 7.36 -14.19
N ALA A 323 -10.93 7.11 -15.43
CA ALA A 323 -11.32 5.90 -16.16
C ALA A 323 -10.78 4.65 -15.46
N ILE A 324 -9.48 4.62 -15.12
CA ILE A 324 -8.84 3.52 -14.41
C ILE A 324 -9.44 3.36 -13.00
N ALA A 325 -9.62 4.47 -12.27
CA ALA A 325 -10.18 4.43 -10.92
C ALA A 325 -11.62 3.88 -10.88
N ARG A 326 -12.43 4.16 -11.90
CA ARG A 326 -13.78 3.55 -12.05
C ARG A 326 -13.69 2.06 -12.35
N GLU A 327 -12.80 1.64 -13.25
CA GLU A 327 -12.62 0.24 -13.64
C GLU A 327 -12.25 -0.65 -12.44
N ILE A 328 -11.35 -0.16 -11.56
CA ILE A 328 -10.92 -0.89 -10.36
C ILE A 328 -11.80 -0.63 -9.13
N GLY A 329 -12.76 0.29 -9.21
CA GLY A 329 -13.71 0.58 -8.15
C GLY A 329 -13.21 1.55 -7.06
N ILE A 330 -12.17 2.34 -7.31
CA ILE A 330 -11.73 3.45 -6.43
C ILE A 330 -12.67 4.66 -6.55
N LEU A 331 -13.11 4.97 -7.76
CA LEU A 331 -14.05 6.07 -8.03
C LEU A 331 -15.45 5.50 -8.24
N ASP A 332 -16.43 6.03 -7.51
CA ASP A 332 -17.85 5.71 -7.59
C ASP A 332 -18.70 6.99 -7.61
N ASP A 333 -20.03 6.86 -7.63
CA ASP A 333 -20.96 8.00 -7.71
C ASP A 333 -20.92 8.92 -6.46
N ASN A 334 -20.38 8.43 -5.34
CA ASN A 334 -20.29 9.16 -4.07
C ASN A 334 -18.93 9.83 -3.88
N SER A 335 -18.00 9.64 -4.79
CA SER A 335 -16.64 10.16 -4.71
C SER A 335 -16.27 10.98 -5.94
N LYS A 336 -15.31 11.91 -5.78
CA LYS A 336 -14.93 12.86 -6.82
C LYS A 336 -13.46 12.71 -7.21
N ALA A 337 -13.17 13.07 -8.45
CA ALA A 337 -11.82 13.27 -8.95
C ALA A 337 -11.54 14.77 -9.02
N VAL A 338 -10.29 15.18 -8.71
CA VAL A 338 -9.82 16.57 -8.73
C VAL A 338 -8.42 16.66 -9.32
N GLU A 339 -8.05 17.82 -9.84
CA GLU A 339 -6.69 18.10 -10.29
C GLU A 339 -5.85 18.78 -9.19
N GLY A 340 -4.53 18.60 -9.26
CA GLY A 340 -3.60 19.14 -8.26
C GLY A 340 -3.72 20.66 -8.06
N HIS A 341 -3.91 21.42 -9.15
CA HIS A 341 -4.05 22.88 -9.06
C HIS A 341 -5.27 23.34 -8.24
N GLU A 342 -6.32 22.52 -8.11
CA GLU A 342 -7.46 22.83 -7.26
C GLU A 342 -7.08 22.84 -5.77
N LEU A 343 -6.06 22.07 -5.37
CA LEU A 343 -5.56 22.03 -3.99
C LEU A 343 -4.87 23.33 -3.58
N ASP A 344 -4.33 24.08 -4.55
CA ASP A 344 -3.60 25.32 -4.29
C ASP A 344 -4.53 26.46 -3.82
N ALA A 345 -5.83 26.33 -4.11
CA ALA A 345 -6.85 27.30 -3.68
C ALA A 345 -7.24 27.16 -2.19
N TYR A 346 -6.83 26.10 -1.51
CA TYR A 346 -7.21 25.78 -0.13
C TYR A 346 -6.01 25.87 0.82
N SER A 347 -6.24 26.39 2.03
CA SER A 347 -5.29 26.26 3.14
C SER A 347 -5.20 24.82 3.64
N ASP A 348 -4.19 24.49 4.44
CA ASP A 348 -4.03 23.14 5.00
C ASP A 348 -5.20 22.75 5.94
N GLU A 349 -5.80 23.75 6.64
CA GLU A 349 -6.97 23.55 7.48
C GLU A 349 -8.22 23.24 6.66
N GLU A 350 -8.42 23.95 5.55
CA GLU A 350 -9.57 23.73 4.65
C GLU A 350 -9.45 22.39 3.90
N LEU A 351 -8.23 21.95 3.59
CA LEU A 351 -7.97 20.67 2.96
C LEU A 351 -8.46 19.48 3.82
N VAL A 352 -8.52 19.62 5.15
CA VAL A 352 -9.01 18.56 6.05
C VAL A 352 -10.45 18.15 5.71
N ASP A 353 -11.31 19.11 5.38
CA ASP A 353 -12.67 18.79 4.96
C ASP A 353 -12.76 18.47 3.46
N PHE A 354 -11.95 19.14 2.64
CA PHE A 354 -11.94 18.95 1.19
C PHE A 354 -11.64 17.51 0.75
N VAL A 355 -10.71 16.81 1.43
CA VAL A 355 -10.28 15.45 1.04
C VAL A 355 -11.35 14.38 1.29
N LYS A 356 -12.36 14.63 2.12
CA LYS A 356 -13.30 13.60 2.62
C LYS A 356 -14.10 12.91 1.51
N ASP A 357 -14.52 13.66 0.47
CA ASP A 357 -15.29 13.14 -0.66
C ASP A 357 -14.44 12.87 -1.91
N LYS A 358 -13.13 13.07 -1.84
CA LYS A 358 -12.22 12.83 -2.96
C LYS A 358 -11.63 11.43 -2.91
N ALA A 359 -11.52 10.81 -4.08
CA ALA A 359 -10.92 9.48 -4.25
C ALA A 359 -9.81 9.45 -5.31
N VAL A 360 -9.74 10.47 -6.18
CA VAL A 360 -8.72 10.56 -7.24
C VAL A 360 -8.15 11.97 -7.28
N TYR A 361 -6.83 12.05 -7.28
CA TYR A 361 -6.06 13.28 -7.43
C TYR A 361 -5.16 13.13 -8.65
N ALA A 362 -5.39 13.94 -9.68
CA ALA A 362 -4.69 13.94 -10.96
C ALA A 362 -3.73 15.13 -11.08
N ARG A 363 -2.68 15.03 -11.88
CA ARG A 363 -1.68 16.09 -12.12
C ARG A 363 -1.12 16.69 -10.82
N VAL A 364 -0.81 15.84 -9.84
CA VAL A 364 -0.29 16.26 -8.55
C VAL A 364 1.22 16.44 -8.56
N THR A 365 1.69 17.43 -7.81
CA THR A 365 3.11 17.65 -7.51
C THR A 365 3.52 16.88 -6.24
N PRO A 366 4.82 16.71 -5.95
CA PRO A 366 5.30 16.13 -4.70
C PRO A 366 4.75 16.84 -3.45
N GLU A 367 4.60 18.17 -3.50
CA GLU A 367 4.05 18.97 -2.42
C GLU A 367 2.56 18.66 -2.18
N HIS A 368 1.78 18.53 -3.24
CA HIS A 368 0.37 18.11 -3.14
C HIS A 368 0.24 16.74 -2.46
N LYS A 369 1.11 15.77 -2.79
CA LYS A 369 1.10 14.43 -2.16
C LYS A 369 1.27 14.54 -0.64
N ILE A 370 2.18 15.39 -0.15
CA ILE A 370 2.39 15.61 1.29
C ILE A 370 1.14 16.25 1.93
N ARG A 371 0.57 17.27 1.29
CA ARG A 371 -0.61 17.98 1.81
C ARG A 371 -1.82 17.06 1.91
N ILE A 372 -2.06 16.19 0.91
CA ILE A 372 -3.12 15.18 0.93
C ILE A 372 -2.93 14.22 2.11
N VAL A 373 -1.71 13.69 2.31
CA VAL A 373 -1.40 12.79 3.43
C VAL A 373 -1.66 13.47 4.76
N LYS A 374 -1.18 14.71 4.95
CA LYS A 374 -1.40 15.48 6.18
C LYS A 374 -2.87 15.76 6.45
N ALA A 375 -3.66 16.09 5.42
CA ALA A 375 -5.09 16.34 5.54
C ALA A 375 -5.85 15.09 6.01
N TRP A 376 -5.51 13.93 5.50
CA TRP A 376 -6.08 12.66 5.97
C TRP A 376 -5.64 12.35 7.41
N GLN A 377 -4.37 12.59 7.77
CA GLN A 377 -3.87 12.42 9.15
C GLN A 377 -4.59 13.36 10.12
N ALA A 378 -4.85 14.61 9.72
CA ALA A 378 -5.60 15.58 10.53
C ALA A 378 -7.07 15.16 10.76
N ASN A 379 -7.66 14.36 9.84
CA ASN A 379 -8.95 13.71 10.04
C ASN A 379 -8.90 12.50 11.01
N GLY A 380 -7.76 12.23 11.65
CA GLY A 380 -7.58 11.09 12.55
C GLY A 380 -7.39 9.75 11.84
N CYS A 381 -7.07 9.77 10.56
CA CYS A 381 -6.80 8.57 9.76
C CYS A 381 -5.33 8.14 9.90
N ILE A 382 -5.11 6.82 9.91
CA ILE A 382 -3.78 6.22 9.68
C ILE A 382 -3.62 6.03 8.18
N VAL A 383 -2.62 6.70 7.61
CA VAL A 383 -2.44 6.80 6.16
C VAL A 383 -1.28 5.92 5.71
N SER A 384 -1.56 5.02 4.77
CA SER A 384 -0.52 4.36 3.97
C SER A 384 -0.33 5.13 2.67
N MET A 385 0.91 5.42 2.27
CA MET A 385 1.24 6.09 1.00
C MET A 385 2.19 5.23 0.20
N THR A 386 1.88 5.02 -1.09
CA THR A 386 2.78 4.29 -2.01
C THR A 386 3.47 5.24 -2.98
N GLY A 387 4.66 4.86 -3.43
CA GLY A 387 5.39 5.58 -4.45
C GLY A 387 6.64 4.84 -4.89
N ASP A 388 7.15 5.17 -6.08
CA ASP A 388 8.33 4.56 -6.68
C ASP A 388 9.46 5.56 -6.95
N GLY A 389 9.13 6.84 -7.08
CA GLY A 389 10.06 7.91 -7.47
C GLY A 389 10.68 8.68 -6.32
N VAL A 390 11.71 9.45 -6.68
CA VAL A 390 12.32 10.45 -5.77
C VAL A 390 11.28 11.48 -5.33
N ASN A 391 10.33 11.81 -6.20
CA ASN A 391 9.25 12.75 -5.96
C ASN A 391 8.27 12.30 -4.89
N ASP A 392 8.18 10.99 -4.62
CA ASP A 392 7.30 10.39 -3.62
C ASP A 392 7.93 10.33 -2.23
N ALA A 393 9.26 10.32 -2.16
CA ALA A 393 10.00 10.10 -0.93
C ALA A 393 9.55 11.00 0.25
N PRO A 394 9.29 12.30 0.07
CA PRO A 394 8.78 13.14 1.16
C PRO A 394 7.39 12.71 1.66
N ALA A 395 6.49 12.31 0.76
CA ALA A 395 5.16 11.84 1.11
C ALA A 395 5.20 10.45 1.78
N LEU A 396 6.09 9.56 1.31
CA LEU A 396 6.36 8.26 1.93
C LEU A 396 6.85 8.41 3.38
N LYS A 397 7.75 9.38 3.62
CA LYS A 397 8.25 9.67 4.97
C LYS A 397 7.19 10.32 5.86
N GLN A 398 6.31 11.15 5.31
CA GLN A 398 5.22 11.83 6.03
C GLN A 398 4.11 10.85 6.45
N ALA A 399 3.81 9.84 5.64
CA ALA A 399 2.76 8.86 5.90
C ALA A 399 3.07 8.03 7.16
N ASP A 400 2.02 7.51 7.81
CA ASP A 400 2.17 6.59 8.94
C ASP A 400 2.81 5.27 8.50
N VAL A 401 2.49 4.83 7.28
CA VAL A 401 3.10 3.69 6.61
C VAL A 401 3.49 4.06 5.19
N GLY A 402 4.73 4.47 4.98
CA GLY A 402 5.28 4.67 3.64
C GLY A 402 5.64 3.34 3.00
N VAL A 403 5.24 3.13 1.76
CA VAL A 403 5.40 1.88 1.00
C VAL A 403 6.10 2.17 -0.33
N ALA A 404 7.29 1.65 -0.52
CA ALA A 404 8.02 1.79 -1.78
C ALA A 404 7.90 0.54 -2.66
N MET A 405 8.03 0.73 -3.97
CA MET A 405 8.13 -0.35 -4.94
C MET A 405 9.52 -0.98 -4.88
N GLY A 406 9.61 -2.29 -4.95
CA GLY A 406 10.86 -3.05 -4.86
C GLY A 406 11.57 -3.20 -6.20
N ILE A 407 10.80 -3.37 -7.28
CA ILE A 407 11.30 -3.57 -8.65
C ILE A 407 11.54 -2.22 -9.32
N THR A 408 10.49 -1.38 -9.43
CA THR A 408 10.56 -0.09 -10.13
C THR A 408 11.03 1.06 -9.23
N GLY A 409 10.97 0.89 -7.90
CA GLY A 409 11.28 1.94 -6.95
C GLY A 409 12.74 2.34 -6.92
N THR A 410 12.98 3.66 -6.84
CA THR A 410 14.31 4.24 -6.63
C THR A 410 14.84 3.95 -5.23
N GLU A 411 16.15 3.92 -5.04
CA GLU A 411 16.75 3.76 -3.70
C GLU A 411 16.30 4.85 -2.73
N VAL A 412 16.08 6.07 -3.22
CA VAL A 412 15.57 7.19 -2.39
C VAL A 412 14.16 6.91 -1.87
N SER A 413 13.26 6.38 -2.70
CA SER A 413 11.91 6.00 -2.26
C SER A 413 11.96 4.83 -1.27
N LYS A 414 12.80 3.81 -1.51
CA LYS A 414 13.00 2.68 -0.61
C LYS A 414 13.55 3.12 0.75
N ASP A 415 14.47 4.10 0.79
CA ASP A 415 15.04 4.62 2.03
C ASP A 415 14.04 5.45 2.84
N ALA A 416 13.18 6.19 2.18
CA ALA A 416 12.11 6.95 2.83
C ALA A 416 11.00 6.05 3.40
N ALA A 417 10.76 4.88 2.78
CA ALA A 417 9.68 3.99 3.12
C ALA A 417 9.93 3.18 4.41
N SER A 418 8.83 2.75 5.02
CA SER A 418 8.83 1.81 6.15
C SER A 418 8.54 0.36 5.74
N MET A 419 8.05 0.17 4.52
CA MET A 419 7.80 -1.13 3.89
C MET A 419 8.17 -1.07 2.41
N VAL A 420 8.66 -2.18 1.84
CA VAL A 420 8.98 -2.33 0.41
C VAL A 420 8.22 -3.52 -0.14
N LEU A 421 7.57 -3.36 -1.29
CA LEU A 421 6.85 -4.43 -2.00
C LEU A 421 7.80 -5.12 -2.99
N ALA A 422 8.10 -6.39 -2.80
CA ALA A 422 8.99 -7.13 -3.70
C ALA A 422 8.37 -7.41 -5.09
N ASP A 423 7.05 -7.28 -5.22
CA ASP A 423 6.26 -7.55 -6.43
C ASP A 423 5.56 -6.32 -7.03
N ASP A 424 5.80 -5.14 -6.47
CA ASP A 424 5.18 -3.86 -6.86
C ASP A 424 3.64 -3.93 -6.98
N ASN A 425 2.97 -4.75 -6.17
CA ASN A 425 1.56 -5.06 -6.30
C ASN A 425 0.72 -4.46 -5.17
N PHE A 426 -0.31 -3.67 -5.52
CA PHE A 426 -1.26 -3.11 -4.55
C PHE A 426 -1.93 -4.17 -3.67
N ALA A 427 -2.24 -5.36 -4.21
CA ALA A 427 -2.84 -6.44 -3.46
C ALA A 427 -1.96 -6.92 -2.28
N THR A 428 -0.64 -6.81 -2.41
CA THR A 428 0.30 -7.13 -1.35
C THR A 428 0.21 -6.17 -0.16
N ILE A 429 -0.14 -4.90 -0.41
CA ILE A 429 -0.43 -3.94 0.68
C ILE A 429 -1.64 -4.41 1.49
N VAL A 430 -2.69 -4.86 0.83
CA VAL A 430 -3.92 -5.34 1.49
C VAL A 430 -3.64 -6.60 2.32
N LYS A 431 -2.81 -7.52 1.80
CA LYS A 431 -2.33 -8.68 2.58
C LYS A 431 -1.51 -8.24 3.79
N ALA A 432 -0.61 -7.26 3.64
CA ALA A 432 0.18 -6.73 4.74
C ALA A 432 -0.70 -6.08 5.83
N ILE A 433 -1.75 -5.35 5.44
CA ILE A 433 -2.73 -4.79 6.38
C ILE A 433 -3.48 -5.92 7.12
N ARG A 434 -3.92 -6.97 6.43
CA ARG A 434 -4.54 -8.15 7.04
C ARG A 434 -3.62 -8.79 8.06
N ASN A 435 -2.35 -8.97 7.72
CA ASN A 435 -1.34 -9.49 8.62
C ASN A 435 -1.12 -8.57 9.83
N GLY A 436 -1.02 -7.26 9.62
CA GLY A 436 -0.88 -6.28 10.69
C GLY A 436 -2.06 -6.31 11.68
N ARG A 437 -3.31 -6.44 11.19
CA ARG A 437 -4.51 -6.60 12.03
C ARG A 437 -4.46 -7.88 12.87
N ASN A 438 -4.06 -9.00 12.27
CA ASN A 438 -3.92 -10.28 12.98
C ASN A 438 -2.82 -10.22 14.06
N ILE A 439 -1.67 -9.65 13.73
CA ILE A 439 -0.56 -9.48 14.67
C ILE A 439 -1.02 -8.64 15.88
N TYR A 440 -1.76 -7.56 15.63
CA TYR A 440 -2.31 -6.75 16.70
C TYR A 440 -3.29 -7.52 17.61
N GLU A 441 -4.21 -8.29 17.06
CA GLU A 441 -5.12 -9.13 17.84
C GLU A 441 -4.35 -10.17 18.67
N ASN A 442 -3.31 -10.77 18.10
CA ASN A 442 -2.45 -11.72 18.83
C ASN A 442 -1.65 -11.04 19.95
N ILE A 443 -1.12 -9.85 19.72
CA ILE A 443 -0.48 -9.03 20.77
C ILE A 443 -1.50 -8.74 21.89
N LYS A 444 -2.73 -8.37 21.54
CA LYS A 444 -3.80 -8.10 22.51
C LYS A 444 -4.11 -9.33 23.38
N LYS A 445 -4.16 -10.53 22.78
CA LYS A 445 -4.35 -11.79 23.53
C LYS A 445 -3.20 -12.06 24.49
N ALA A 446 -1.96 -11.87 24.05
CA ALA A 446 -0.79 -12.04 24.90
C ALA A 446 -0.79 -11.04 26.07
N ILE A 447 -1.15 -9.77 25.83
CA ILE A 447 -1.30 -8.75 26.88
C ILE A 447 -2.40 -9.15 27.87
N LEU A 448 -3.57 -9.59 27.38
CA LEU A 448 -4.67 -10.04 28.23
C LEU A 448 -4.22 -11.16 29.18
N PHE A 449 -3.53 -12.16 28.64
CA PHE A 449 -3.03 -13.29 29.41
C PHE A 449 -2.04 -12.85 30.50
N LEU A 450 -1.01 -12.09 30.15
CA LEU A 450 0.03 -11.64 31.07
C LEU A 450 -0.53 -10.74 32.18
N LEU A 451 -1.34 -9.75 31.80
CA LEU A 451 -1.88 -8.80 32.78
C LEU A 451 -2.91 -9.43 33.70
N SER A 452 -3.70 -10.38 33.21
CA SER A 452 -4.65 -11.12 34.05
C SER A 452 -3.94 -12.00 35.08
N GLY A 453 -2.86 -12.68 34.70
CA GLY A 453 -2.03 -13.47 35.60
C GLY A 453 -1.40 -12.62 36.72
N ASN A 454 -0.76 -11.50 36.34
CA ASN A 454 -0.15 -10.58 37.30
C ASN A 454 -1.18 -9.95 38.26
N PHE A 455 -2.33 -9.55 37.72
CA PHE A 455 -3.43 -9.00 38.51
C PHE A 455 -3.98 -10.04 39.50
N ALA A 456 -4.11 -11.29 39.09
CA ALA A 456 -4.51 -12.39 39.95
C ALA A 456 -3.51 -12.61 41.10
N ALA A 457 -2.21 -12.63 40.82
CA ALA A 457 -1.16 -12.79 41.80
C ALA A 457 -1.20 -11.68 42.88
N ILE A 458 -1.36 -10.42 42.45
CA ILE A 458 -1.51 -9.26 43.35
C ILE A 458 -2.75 -9.43 44.23
N LEU A 459 -3.91 -9.82 43.67
CA LEU A 459 -5.14 -10.02 44.42
C LEU A 459 -5.01 -11.12 45.47
N VAL A 460 -4.37 -12.24 45.13
CA VAL A 460 -4.15 -13.36 46.07
C VAL A 460 -3.24 -12.93 47.21
N VAL A 461 -2.14 -12.23 46.96
CA VAL A 461 -1.24 -11.71 47.99
C VAL A 461 -1.97 -10.71 48.88
N LEU A 462 -2.70 -9.76 48.30
CA LEU A 462 -3.47 -8.76 49.05
C LEU A 462 -4.53 -9.41 49.94
N PHE A 463 -5.31 -10.34 49.38
CA PHE A 463 -6.37 -11.07 50.08
C PHE A 463 -5.82 -11.83 51.30
N ASN A 464 -4.74 -12.61 51.12
CA ASN A 464 -4.13 -13.34 52.21
C ASN A 464 -3.51 -12.39 53.29
N SER A 465 -2.90 -11.29 52.81
CA SER A 465 -2.39 -10.26 53.73
C SER A 465 -3.50 -9.60 54.57
N LEU A 466 -4.67 -9.31 53.94
CA LEU A 466 -5.84 -8.73 54.64
C LEU A 466 -6.43 -9.68 55.69
N LEU A 467 -6.48 -10.98 55.42
CA LEU A 467 -7.04 -11.99 56.31
C LEU A 467 -6.02 -12.52 57.36
N GLY A 468 -4.75 -12.11 57.25
CA GLY A 468 -3.70 -12.64 58.16
C GLY A 468 -3.32 -14.08 57.87
N LEU A 469 -3.60 -14.56 56.67
CA LEU A 469 -3.20 -15.88 56.22
C LEU A 469 -1.75 -15.89 55.73
N PRO A 470 -1.08 -17.04 55.71
CA PRO A 470 0.22 -17.16 55.07
C PRO A 470 0.15 -16.73 53.61
N VAL A 471 1.18 -16.04 53.14
CA VAL A 471 1.27 -15.66 51.73
C VAL A 471 1.64 -16.90 50.91
N PRO A 472 0.87 -17.25 49.84
CA PRO A 472 1.09 -18.50 49.11
C PRO A 472 2.32 -18.46 48.22
N PHE A 473 2.83 -17.27 47.88
CA PHE A 473 3.96 -17.08 47.00
C PHE A 473 5.11 -16.36 47.68
N ALA A 474 6.31 -16.93 47.65
CA ALA A 474 7.51 -16.15 47.84
C ALA A 474 7.79 -15.30 46.59
N ALA A 475 8.51 -14.19 46.76
CA ALA A 475 8.84 -13.29 45.66
C ALA A 475 9.51 -14.00 44.46
N ILE A 476 10.37 -14.98 44.74
CA ILE A 476 11.06 -15.78 43.72
C ILE A 476 10.07 -16.63 42.90
N HIS A 477 8.98 -17.11 43.50
CA HIS A 477 7.94 -17.86 42.79
C HIS A 477 7.22 -16.95 41.79
N LEU A 478 6.87 -15.71 42.16
CA LEU A 478 6.24 -14.75 41.28
C LEU A 478 7.15 -14.35 40.11
N LEU A 479 8.44 -14.18 40.38
CA LEU A 479 9.43 -13.90 39.34
C LEU A 479 9.55 -15.08 38.35
N PHE A 480 9.60 -16.32 38.88
CA PHE A 480 9.65 -17.53 38.06
C PHE A 480 8.40 -17.69 37.17
N ILE A 481 7.21 -17.41 37.73
CA ILE A 481 5.95 -17.42 37.00
C ILE A 481 6.01 -16.42 35.83
N ASN A 482 6.34 -15.17 36.10
CA ASN A 482 6.39 -14.11 35.10
C ASN A 482 7.42 -14.36 33.99
N LEU A 483 8.63 -14.83 34.35
CA LEU A 483 9.72 -14.99 33.36
C LEU A 483 9.60 -16.28 32.54
N LEU A 484 9.19 -17.39 33.16
CA LEU A 484 9.22 -18.69 32.52
C LEU A 484 7.81 -19.21 32.18
N THR A 485 6.95 -19.30 33.18
CA THR A 485 5.64 -19.96 33.06
C THR A 485 4.71 -19.17 32.18
N ASP A 486 4.70 -17.84 32.28
CA ASP A 486 3.78 -16.99 31.50
C ASP A 486 4.34 -16.58 30.13
N SER A 487 5.69 -16.51 30.00
CA SER A 487 6.30 -16.06 28.76
C SER A 487 6.07 -17.03 27.59
N LEU A 488 6.18 -18.35 27.79
CA LEU A 488 6.03 -19.35 26.73
C LEU A 488 4.60 -19.41 26.17
N PRO A 489 3.54 -19.52 27.00
CA PRO A 489 2.17 -19.45 26.51
C PRO A 489 1.82 -18.11 25.84
N ALA A 490 2.33 -16.99 26.37
CA ALA A 490 2.11 -15.67 25.76
C ALA A 490 2.74 -15.57 24.36
N ILE A 491 3.93 -16.14 24.14
CA ILE A 491 4.52 -16.27 22.80
C ILE A 491 3.62 -17.16 21.93
N GLY A 492 3.13 -18.29 22.43
CA GLY A 492 2.22 -19.17 21.71
C GLY A 492 0.95 -18.45 21.24
N LEU A 493 0.32 -17.66 22.13
CA LEU A 493 -0.84 -16.81 21.79
C LEU A 493 -0.49 -15.74 20.73
N GLY A 494 0.72 -15.17 20.84
CA GLY A 494 1.24 -14.21 19.86
C GLY A 494 1.45 -14.79 18.46
N LEU A 495 1.60 -16.11 18.36
CA LEU A 495 1.86 -16.83 17.10
C LEU A 495 0.62 -17.58 16.58
N GLU A 496 -0.57 -17.33 17.12
CA GLU A 496 -1.81 -17.95 16.64
C GLU A 496 -2.04 -17.72 15.13
N PRO A 497 -2.64 -18.71 14.46
CA PRO A 497 -2.96 -18.60 13.03
C PRO A 497 -3.81 -17.36 12.71
N HIS A 498 -3.55 -16.77 11.56
CA HIS A 498 -4.27 -15.58 11.10
C HIS A 498 -5.72 -15.93 10.69
N SER A 499 -6.66 -15.06 11.10
CA SER A 499 -8.07 -15.14 10.72
C SER A 499 -8.38 -14.14 9.61
N GLU A 500 -9.21 -14.56 8.66
CA GLU A 500 -9.76 -13.67 7.62
C GLU A 500 -10.81 -12.69 8.16
N GLU A 501 -11.37 -12.96 9.34
CA GLU A 501 -12.42 -12.14 9.93
C GLU A 501 -11.97 -10.73 10.31
N VAL A 502 -10.66 -10.51 10.48
CA VAL A 502 -10.12 -9.18 10.80
C VAL A 502 -10.42 -8.17 9.69
N MET A 503 -10.59 -8.61 8.43
CA MET A 503 -10.94 -7.75 7.29
C MET A 503 -12.45 -7.47 7.18
N LYS A 504 -13.29 -8.05 8.03
CA LYS A 504 -14.71 -7.70 8.15
C LYS A 504 -14.95 -6.51 9.11
N ARG A 505 -13.95 -6.12 9.88
CA ARG A 505 -14.03 -5.04 10.87
C ARG A 505 -13.50 -3.73 10.28
N LYS A 506 -14.08 -2.60 10.72
CA LYS A 506 -13.56 -1.27 10.38
C LYS A 506 -12.17 -1.04 11.00
N PRO A 507 -11.33 -0.17 10.41
CA PRO A 507 -10.07 0.23 11.00
C PRO A 507 -10.29 0.84 12.38
N ARG A 508 -9.30 0.67 13.27
CA ARG A 508 -9.30 1.31 14.58
C ARG A 508 -9.04 2.80 14.44
N ASN A 509 -9.54 3.57 15.39
CA ASN A 509 -9.23 4.99 15.45
C ASN A 509 -7.73 5.17 15.80
N ALA A 510 -7.06 6.12 15.16
CA ALA A 510 -5.64 6.43 15.39
C ALA A 510 -5.30 6.69 16.87
N ASN A 511 -6.23 7.29 17.61
CA ASN A 511 -6.07 7.65 19.02
C ASN A 511 -6.60 6.57 19.98
N GLU A 512 -7.05 5.42 19.49
CA GLU A 512 -7.59 4.38 20.34
C GLU A 512 -6.46 3.61 21.05
N SER A 513 -6.44 3.72 22.38
CA SER A 513 -5.52 2.95 23.21
C SER A 513 -5.82 1.45 23.10
N ILE A 514 -4.78 0.60 23.11
CA ILE A 514 -4.96 -0.85 23.21
C ILE A 514 -5.69 -1.23 24.51
N LEU A 515 -5.50 -0.45 25.56
CA LEU A 515 -6.11 -0.66 26.89
C LEU A 515 -7.41 0.14 27.02
N THR A 516 -8.42 -0.26 26.24
CA THR A 516 -9.77 0.30 26.36
C THR A 516 -10.41 -0.09 27.68
N ARG A 517 -11.42 0.69 28.14
CA ARG A 517 -12.19 0.36 29.36
C ARG A 517 -12.80 -1.05 29.35
N PRO A 518 -13.41 -1.51 28.24
CA PRO A 518 -13.88 -2.90 28.13
C PRO A 518 -12.74 -3.92 28.31
N PHE A 519 -11.60 -3.69 27.66
CA PHE A 519 -10.45 -4.59 27.74
C PHE A 519 -9.84 -4.66 29.15
N LEU A 520 -9.77 -3.53 29.86
CA LEU A 520 -9.40 -3.53 31.27
C LEU A 520 -10.43 -4.29 32.14
N GLY A 521 -11.69 -4.24 31.80
CA GLY A 521 -12.74 -5.04 32.44
C GLY A 521 -12.55 -6.54 32.23
N GLU A 522 -12.15 -6.96 31.02
CA GLU A 522 -11.79 -8.36 30.71
C GLU A 522 -10.57 -8.82 31.54
N ILE A 523 -9.50 -8.01 31.58
CA ILE A 523 -8.32 -8.30 32.41
C ILE A 523 -8.72 -8.47 33.87
N ALA A 524 -9.55 -7.58 34.41
CA ALA A 524 -10.00 -7.65 35.78
C ALA A 524 -10.86 -8.90 36.04
N LEU A 525 -11.78 -9.24 35.13
CA LEU A 525 -12.64 -10.42 35.24
C LEU A 525 -11.81 -11.71 35.27
N TYR A 526 -10.90 -11.89 34.28
CA TYR A 526 -10.05 -13.08 34.24
C TYR A 526 -9.11 -13.15 35.43
N GLY A 527 -8.53 -12.01 35.84
CA GLY A 527 -7.68 -11.96 37.02
C GLY A 527 -8.40 -12.34 38.30
N VAL A 528 -9.65 -11.89 38.52
CA VAL A 528 -10.46 -12.28 39.67
C VAL A 528 -10.79 -13.78 39.65
N VAL A 529 -11.16 -14.33 38.48
CA VAL A 529 -11.45 -15.77 38.34
C VAL A 529 -10.22 -16.60 38.66
N ILE A 530 -9.05 -16.23 38.15
CA ILE A 530 -7.77 -16.90 38.44
C ILE A 530 -7.43 -16.76 39.92
N ALA A 531 -7.60 -15.57 40.51
CA ALA A 531 -7.32 -15.33 41.94
C ALA A 531 -8.21 -16.20 42.84
N ILE A 532 -9.50 -16.35 42.53
CA ILE A 532 -10.41 -17.21 43.28
C ILE A 532 -9.97 -18.68 43.17
N ALA A 533 -9.60 -19.15 41.98
CA ALA A 533 -9.13 -20.51 41.77
C ALA A 533 -7.86 -20.79 42.59
N VAL A 534 -6.85 -19.88 42.52
CA VAL A 534 -5.60 -20.01 43.27
C VAL A 534 -5.81 -19.94 44.78
N ALA A 535 -6.61 -18.97 45.27
CA ALA A 535 -6.92 -18.87 46.70
C ALA A 535 -7.66 -20.11 47.22
N SER A 536 -8.60 -20.63 46.46
CA SER A 536 -9.36 -21.86 46.80
C SER A 536 -8.41 -23.07 46.87
N ALA A 537 -7.55 -23.27 45.89
CA ALA A 537 -6.55 -24.35 45.88
C ALA A 537 -5.59 -24.24 47.07
N PHE A 538 -5.10 -23.02 47.39
CA PHE A 538 -4.23 -22.77 48.53
C PHE A 538 -4.92 -23.11 49.88
N LEU A 539 -6.16 -22.66 50.06
CA LEU A 539 -6.91 -22.94 51.30
C LEU A 539 -7.23 -24.43 51.46
N MET A 540 -7.54 -25.14 50.37
CA MET A 540 -7.75 -26.60 50.39
C MET A 540 -6.42 -27.34 50.69
N GLY A 541 -5.32 -26.99 50.06
CA GLY A 541 -4.00 -27.57 50.28
C GLY A 541 -3.49 -27.37 51.71
N ASN A 542 -3.71 -26.17 52.26
CA ASN A 542 -3.31 -25.84 53.64
C ASN A 542 -4.08 -26.64 54.70
N LYS A 543 -5.31 -27.08 54.39
CA LYS A 543 -6.15 -27.92 55.27
C LYS A 543 -5.75 -29.41 55.18
N THR A 544 -5.28 -29.87 54.05
CA THR A 544 -5.04 -31.31 53.81
C THR A 544 -3.66 -31.80 54.19
N SER A 545 -2.67 -31.01 54.18
CA SER A 545 -1.40 -31.25 54.89
C SER A 545 -0.42 -30.08 54.68
N ALA A 546 0.06 -29.51 55.75
CA ALA A 546 1.29 -28.71 55.73
C ALA A 546 2.49 -29.51 55.19
N ALA A 547 2.37 -30.82 55.05
CA ALA A 547 3.40 -31.73 54.58
C ALA A 547 3.50 -31.84 53.05
N LEU A 548 2.47 -31.49 52.26
CA LEU A 548 2.54 -31.61 50.82
C LEU A 548 3.03 -30.36 50.10
N GLY A 549 3.15 -29.23 50.83
CA GLY A 549 3.77 -28.00 50.26
C GLY A 549 3.28 -27.63 48.87
N MET A 550 2.15 -28.17 48.45
CA MET A 550 1.59 -27.93 47.14
C MET A 550 0.75 -26.68 47.17
N THR A 551 1.37 -25.64 46.86
CA THR A 551 0.78 -24.42 46.43
C THR A 551 0.79 -24.35 44.91
#